data_cbf012f656a67edbc84c5fc03ec0bb17
#
_entry.id   cbf012f656a67edbc84c5fc03ec0bb17
#
_cell.length_a   1.000
_cell.length_b   1.000
_cell.length_c   1.000
_cell.angle_alpha   90.00
_cell.angle_beta   90.00
_cell.angle_gamma   90.00
#
_symmetry.space_group_name_H-M   'P 1'
#
loop_
_entity.id
_entity.type
_entity.pdbx_description
1 polymer ?
#
loop_
_entity_poly.entity_id
_entity_poly.type
_entity_poly.pdbx_seq_one_letter_code
_entity_poly.pdbx_strand_id
1 'polypeptide(L)'
;MSTPPFKEMLETWQTVTKAAEPYLDSLTTEVLLTDLLLNGEVVGQTRGSALRRITYHYWFHTGEILAIRQMIGGKDLPEYVGDIEGEAPYRPE
;
A
#
# COMPACT_ATOMS: atom_id res chain seq x y z
N MET A 1 -8.99 -24.05 -10.57
CA MET A 1 -8.97 -23.18 -9.37
C MET A 1 -9.88 -21.99 -9.62
N SER A 2 -10.87 -21.77 -8.77
CA SER A 2 -11.80 -20.64 -8.90
C SER A 2 -11.28 -19.41 -8.15
N THR A 3 -11.61 -18.23 -8.69
CA THR A 3 -11.32 -16.97 -8.00
C THR A 3 -12.25 -16.81 -6.81
N PRO A 4 -11.76 -16.45 -5.63
CA PRO A 4 -12.62 -16.15 -4.47
C PRO A 4 -13.58 -14.99 -4.77
N PRO A 5 -14.72 -14.92 -4.09
CA PRO A 5 -15.61 -13.75 -4.18
C PRO A 5 -14.87 -12.46 -3.80
N PHE A 6 -15.23 -11.36 -4.44
CA PHE A 6 -14.63 -10.05 -4.16
C PHE A 6 -14.70 -9.67 -2.67
N LYS A 7 -15.82 -9.94 -2.04
CA LYS A 7 -16.00 -9.65 -0.60
C LYS A 7 -14.95 -10.35 0.25
N GLU A 8 -14.69 -11.62 -0.01
CA GLU A 8 -13.69 -12.41 0.73
C GLU A 8 -12.28 -11.86 0.51
N MET A 9 -11.95 -11.49 -0.72
CA MET A 9 -10.66 -10.89 -1.04
C MET A 9 -10.47 -9.54 -0.34
N LEU A 10 -11.52 -8.71 -0.30
CA LEU A 10 -11.51 -7.41 0.37
C LEU A 10 -11.32 -7.57 1.89
N GLU A 11 -12.06 -8.48 2.51
CA GLU A 11 -11.94 -8.77 3.93
C GLU A 11 -10.52 -9.28 4.28
N THR A 12 -9.96 -10.15 3.47
CA THR A 12 -8.60 -10.65 3.64
C THR A 12 -7.58 -9.52 3.54
N TRP A 13 -7.70 -8.66 2.53
CA TRP A 13 -6.82 -7.51 2.36
C TRP A 13 -6.90 -6.56 3.56
N GLN A 14 -8.11 -6.25 4.03
CA GLN A 14 -8.31 -5.39 5.20
C GLN A 14 -7.71 -6.01 6.47
N THR A 15 -7.85 -7.31 6.66
CA THR A 15 -7.27 -8.02 7.80
C THR A 15 -5.74 -7.95 7.79
N VAL A 16 -5.12 -8.19 6.65
CA VAL A 16 -3.66 -8.15 6.50
C VAL A 16 -3.12 -6.74 6.70
N THR A 17 -3.73 -5.74 6.08
CA THR A 17 -3.28 -4.35 6.21
C THR A 17 -3.43 -3.82 7.62
N LYS A 18 -4.52 -4.16 8.30
CA LYS A 18 -4.73 -3.78 9.69
C LYS A 18 -3.72 -4.46 10.62
N ALA A 19 -3.39 -5.72 10.38
CA ALA A 19 -2.38 -6.44 11.17
C ALA A 19 -0.98 -5.85 11.00
N ALA A 20 -0.69 -5.17 9.89
CA ALA A 20 0.59 -4.51 9.64
C ALA A 20 0.74 -3.15 10.35
N GLU A 21 -0.37 -2.51 10.76
CA GLU A 21 -0.35 -1.17 11.35
C GLU A 21 0.60 -1.03 12.55
N PRO A 22 0.60 -1.92 13.57
CA PRO A 22 1.51 -1.78 14.71
C PRO A 22 2.98 -1.80 14.31
N TYR A 23 3.33 -2.61 13.33
CA TYR A 23 4.69 -2.65 12.80
C TYR A 23 5.05 -1.34 12.10
N LEU A 24 4.16 -0.82 11.25
CA LEU A 24 4.38 0.44 10.53
C LEU A 24 4.51 1.62 11.51
N ASP A 25 3.69 1.65 12.56
CA ASP A 25 3.76 2.69 13.58
C ASP A 25 5.05 2.65 14.40
N SER A 26 5.70 1.49 14.48
CA SER A 26 6.95 1.31 15.22
C SER A 26 8.22 1.69 14.44
N LEU A 27 8.10 2.00 13.15
CA LEU A 27 9.25 2.25 12.28
C LEU A 27 9.94 3.56 12.63
N THR A 28 11.26 3.52 12.63
CA THR A 28 12.14 4.69 12.79
C THR A 28 13.04 4.80 11.56
N THR A 29 13.66 5.96 11.38
CA THR A 29 14.64 6.16 10.30
C THR A 29 15.76 5.11 10.36
N GLU A 30 16.24 4.79 11.55
CA GLU A 30 17.29 3.78 11.73
C GLU A 30 16.85 2.40 11.23
N VAL A 31 15.63 1.98 11.59
CA VAL A 31 15.07 0.70 11.14
C VAL A 31 14.88 0.68 9.62
N LEU A 32 14.44 1.79 9.03
CA LEU A 32 14.22 1.88 7.58
C LEU A 32 15.52 1.76 6.78
N LEU A 33 16.66 2.11 7.38
CA LEU A 33 17.98 1.97 6.75
C LEU A 33 18.55 0.54 6.85
N THR A 34 17.93 -0.33 7.63
CA THR A 34 18.39 -1.73 7.74
C THR A 34 17.98 -2.56 6.54
N ASP A 35 18.74 -3.63 6.29
CA ASP A 35 18.44 -4.54 5.20
C ASP A 35 17.13 -5.31 5.40
N LEU A 36 16.40 -5.47 4.30
CA LEU A 36 15.24 -6.35 4.28
C LEU A 36 15.73 -7.80 4.20
N LEU A 37 15.19 -8.63 5.09
CA LEU A 37 15.47 -10.05 5.11
C LEU A 37 14.25 -10.85 4.69
N LEU A 38 14.44 -11.83 3.83
CA LEU A 38 13.44 -12.86 3.52
C LEU A 38 14.04 -14.21 3.88
N ASN A 39 13.36 -14.94 4.78
CA ASN A 39 13.84 -16.21 5.30
C ASN A 39 15.28 -16.12 5.87
N GLY A 40 15.62 -14.98 6.50
CA GLY A 40 16.92 -14.74 7.09
C GLY A 40 18.02 -14.30 6.14
N GLU A 41 17.71 -14.14 4.85
CA GLU A 41 18.70 -13.74 3.83
C GLU A 41 18.45 -12.31 3.34
N VAL A 42 19.52 -11.58 3.09
CA VAL A 42 19.47 -10.22 2.53
C VAL A 42 19.02 -10.28 1.08
N VAL A 43 18.02 -9.46 0.73
CA VAL A 43 17.45 -9.42 -0.63
C VAL A 43 17.92 -8.22 -1.45
N GLY A 44 18.96 -7.51 -1.00
CA GLY A 44 19.58 -6.44 -1.77
C GLY A 44 18.86 -5.10 -1.71
N GLN A 45 17.96 -4.89 -0.75
CA GLN A 45 17.31 -3.60 -0.53
C GLN A 45 17.06 -3.36 0.96
N THR A 46 16.98 -2.07 1.33
CA THR A 46 16.59 -1.70 2.70
C THR A 46 15.09 -1.80 2.91
N ARG A 47 14.66 -1.85 4.18
CA ARG A 47 13.25 -1.83 4.54
C ARG A 47 12.55 -0.58 4.02
N GLY A 48 13.19 0.58 4.11
CA GLY A 48 12.67 1.83 3.59
C GLY A 48 12.46 1.83 2.08
N SER A 49 13.42 1.29 1.33
CA SER A 49 13.28 1.13 -0.13
C SER A 49 12.13 0.20 -0.50
N ALA A 50 11.97 -0.90 0.24
CA ALA A 50 10.87 -1.84 0.03
C ALA A 50 9.51 -1.18 0.27
N LEU A 51 9.36 -0.41 1.36
CA LEU A 51 8.12 0.31 1.66
C LEU A 51 7.80 1.39 0.64
N ARG A 52 8.82 2.15 0.20
CA ARG A 52 8.65 3.14 -0.87
C ARG A 52 8.19 2.49 -2.16
N ARG A 53 8.76 1.35 -2.51
CA ARG A 53 8.36 0.58 -3.70
C ARG A 53 6.89 0.14 -3.62
N ILE A 54 6.46 -0.36 -2.45
CA ILE A 54 5.07 -0.75 -2.22
C ILE A 54 4.14 0.46 -2.37
N THR A 55 4.49 1.61 -1.80
CA THR A 55 3.70 2.84 -1.91
C THR A 55 3.50 3.24 -3.37
N TYR A 56 4.56 3.28 -4.16
CA TYR A 56 4.45 3.60 -5.58
C TYR A 56 3.65 2.55 -6.36
N HIS A 57 3.77 1.29 -5.97
CA HIS A 57 3.00 0.21 -6.58
C HIS A 57 1.50 0.36 -6.35
N TYR A 58 1.09 0.73 -5.13
CA TYR A 58 -0.31 1.06 -4.84
C TYR A 58 -0.82 2.23 -5.69
N TRP A 59 -0.03 3.28 -5.84
CA TRP A 59 -0.41 4.43 -6.66
C TRP A 59 -0.58 4.05 -8.13
N PHE A 60 0.32 3.21 -8.63
CA PHE A 60 0.23 2.69 -9.99
C PHE A 60 -1.10 1.96 -10.23
N HIS A 61 -1.46 1.04 -9.36
CA HIS A 61 -2.72 0.31 -9.48
C HIS A 61 -3.95 1.17 -9.21
N THR A 62 -3.87 2.15 -8.32
CA THR A 62 -4.95 3.12 -8.09
C THR A 62 -5.28 3.87 -9.38
N GLY A 63 -4.26 4.33 -10.09
CA GLY A 63 -4.46 4.99 -11.39
C GLY A 63 -5.09 4.06 -12.43
N GLU A 64 -4.64 2.82 -12.51
CA GLU A 64 -5.24 1.82 -13.41
C GLU A 64 -6.72 1.55 -13.09
N ILE A 65 -7.04 1.37 -11.82
CA ILE A 65 -8.42 1.12 -11.36
C ILE A 65 -9.31 2.32 -11.70
N LEU A 66 -8.85 3.54 -11.47
CA LEU A 66 -9.60 4.75 -11.81
C LEU A 66 -9.85 4.84 -13.31
N ALA A 67 -8.85 4.56 -14.14
CA ALA A 67 -8.98 4.54 -15.59
C ALA A 67 -10.03 3.51 -16.04
N ILE A 68 -9.99 2.30 -15.49
CA ILE A 68 -10.98 1.26 -15.78
C ILE A 68 -12.38 1.70 -15.38
N ARG A 69 -12.54 2.27 -14.19
CA ARG A 69 -13.83 2.76 -13.71
C ARG A 69 -14.40 3.86 -14.61
N GLN A 70 -13.57 4.76 -15.10
CA GLN A 70 -13.98 5.76 -16.09
C GLN A 70 -14.43 5.12 -17.39
N MET A 71 -13.69 4.13 -17.89
CA MET A 71 -14.00 3.44 -19.13
C MET A 71 -15.35 2.70 -19.10
N ILE A 72 -15.72 2.15 -17.95
CA ILE A 72 -17.00 1.45 -17.77
C ILE A 72 -18.14 2.37 -17.29
N GLY A 73 -17.94 3.68 -17.30
CA GLY A 73 -18.98 4.66 -16.98
C GLY A 73 -19.18 4.93 -15.51
N GLY A 74 -18.18 4.70 -14.67
CA GLY A 74 -18.23 5.02 -13.24
C GLY A 74 -18.46 6.51 -13.00
N LYS A 75 -19.20 6.83 -11.94
CA LYS A 75 -19.52 8.20 -11.52
C LYS A 75 -18.97 8.47 -10.13
N ASP A 76 -18.86 9.75 -9.79
CA ASP A 76 -18.39 10.20 -8.47
C ASP A 76 -17.05 9.59 -8.09
N LEU A 77 -16.14 9.52 -9.06
CA LEU A 77 -14.80 9.02 -8.84
C LEU A 77 -13.97 10.05 -8.06
N PRO A 78 -13.08 9.58 -7.16
CA PRO A 78 -12.21 10.50 -6.43
C PRO A 78 -11.29 11.24 -7.40
N GLU A 79 -11.01 12.50 -7.09
CA GLU A 79 -10.00 13.25 -7.79
C GLU A 79 -8.61 12.84 -7.28
N TYR A 80 -7.67 12.66 -8.21
CA TYR A 80 -6.30 12.31 -7.89
C TYR A 80 -6.23 11.06 -7.00
N VAL A 81 -5.70 11.18 -5.79
CA VAL A 81 -5.58 10.07 -4.84
C VAL A 81 -6.51 10.21 -3.61
N GLY A 82 -7.50 11.10 -3.70
CA GLY A 82 -8.41 11.37 -2.60
C GLY A 82 -7.88 12.44 -1.65
N ASP A 83 -8.33 12.42 -0.41
CA ASP A 83 -7.95 13.41 0.62
C ASP A 83 -6.59 13.11 1.23
N ILE A 84 -5.53 13.41 0.47
CA ILE A 84 -4.16 13.15 0.93
C ILE A 84 -3.76 14.00 2.14
N GLU A 85 -4.29 15.21 2.24
CA GLU A 85 -4.01 16.10 3.37
C GLU A 85 -4.63 15.60 4.67
N GLY A 86 -5.82 15.02 4.60
CA GLY A 86 -6.51 14.47 5.76
C GLY A 86 -6.02 13.08 6.15
N GLU A 87 -5.80 12.22 5.17
CA GLU A 87 -5.49 10.81 5.41
C GLU A 87 -4.00 10.51 5.51
N ALA A 88 -3.16 11.23 4.76
CA ALA A 88 -1.72 10.99 4.74
C ALA A 88 -0.91 12.30 4.71
N PRO A 89 -1.13 13.20 5.70
CA PRO A 89 -0.40 14.47 5.72
C PRO A 89 1.10 14.24 5.91
N TYR A 90 1.91 15.09 5.30
CA TYR A 90 3.33 15.09 5.55
C TYR A 90 3.60 15.47 7.02
N ARG A 91 4.32 14.62 7.72
CA ARG A 91 4.73 14.85 9.09
C ARG A 91 6.25 14.71 9.16
N PRO A 92 6.96 15.79 9.46
CA PRO A 92 8.40 15.72 9.71
C PRO A 92 8.65 14.95 11.02
N GLU A 93 9.78 14.31 11.10
CA GLU A 93 10.23 13.65 12.33
C GLU A 93 10.46 14.64 13.47
#